data_ac742fa7fc5b240ce94904f083e36cfb
#
_entry.id   ac742fa7fc5b240ce94904f083e36cfb
#
_cell.length_a   1.000
_cell.length_b   1.000
_cell.length_c   1.000
_cell.angle_alpha   90.00
_cell.angle_beta   90.00
_cell.angle_gamma   90.00
#
_symmetry.space_group_name_H-M   'P 1'
#
loop_
_entity.id
_entity.type
_entity.pdbx_description
1 polymer ?
#
loop_
_entity_poly.entity_id
_entity_poly.type
_entity_poly.pdbx_seq_one_letter_code
_entity_poly.pdbx_strand_id
1 'polypeptide(L)'
;MQTSNQRYPLLDALRYVAAIIVAVCHYNLQFGGYYVSYEYLGIISVEVFFVLSGFVLANQINLILLSRDKITFLKIFLSRRWIRTIPSYLVALTFAGILFGYGDLYNLFLHVIYSQNLISDRPPHQFFSVGWSLSVEEWFYIIFPSFLLISCKFYKSRQAHFHSTILFLLLFGLMRALCEPGTEWGTEVRRAVIFRLDSIAYGYLSFTLKDQLGLKNNFLIFAVLAFIFVFFNTQNSILLANNYMQNAFPIVCGVFFGSLMIILSKITQVNKNPIIKVLDFLARTSYPIYLFHIIVIGLMKLSGNSSIWSFLISIHVFAIVFHFAFEYQLLANRPKYPKL
;
A
#
# COMPACT_ATOMS: atom_id res chain seq x y z
N MET A 1 18.12 -20.86 10.78
CA MET A 1 17.69 -19.72 9.94
C MET A 1 17.49 -18.51 10.85
N GLN A 2 18.41 -17.55 10.77
CA GLN A 2 18.31 -16.32 11.56
C GLN A 2 17.12 -15.52 11.06
N THR A 3 16.16 -15.23 11.95
CA THR A 3 15.13 -14.23 11.74
C THR A 3 15.78 -12.85 11.81
N SER A 4 16.71 -12.56 10.91
CA SER A 4 17.23 -11.20 10.77
C SER A 4 16.06 -10.34 10.29
N ASN A 5 15.69 -9.34 11.05
CA ASN A 5 14.90 -8.21 10.60
C ASN A 5 15.70 -7.53 9.46
N GLN A 6 15.70 -8.13 8.29
CA GLN A 6 16.39 -7.58 7.13
C GLN A 6 15.66 -6.29 6.76
N ARG A 7 16.30 -5.16 7.05
CA ARG A 7 15.80 -3.85 6.67
C ARG A 7 16.27 -3.53 5.26
N TYR A 8 15.44 -2.87 4.51
CA TYR A 8 15.70 -2.40 3.15
C TYR A 8 15.58 -0.87 3.11
N PRO A 9 16.64 -0.11 3.47
CA PRO A 9 16.55 1.35 3.59
C PRO A 9 16.08 2.06 2.32
N LEU A 10 16.42 1.57 1.12
CA LEU A 10 15.94 2.16 -0.12
C LEU A 10 14.44 1.92 -0.34
N LEU A 11 13.90 0.79 0.13
CA LEU A 11 12.45 0.56 0.12
C LEU A 11 11.74 1.48 1.14
N ASP A 12 12.37 1.74 2.27
CA ASP A 12 11.87 2.68 3.27
C ASP A 12 11.86 4.11 2.71
N ALA A 13 12.92 4.52 1.99
CA ALA A 13 12.95 5.80 1.28
C ALA A 13 11.87 5.91 0.21
N LEU A 14 11.67 4.86 -0.58
CA LEU A 14 10.63 4.82 -1.60
C LEU A 14 9.23 4.99 -0.99
N ARG A 15 8.98 4.37 0.18
CA ARG A 15 7.73 4.57 0.92
C ARG A 15 7.50 6.03 1.30
N TYR A 16 8.54 6.68 1.81
CA TYR A 16 8.46 8.10 2.17
C TYR A 16 8.17 8.98 0.95
N VAL A 17 8.91 8.78 -0.15
CA VAL A 17 8.71 9.53 -1.39
C VAL A 17 7.30 9.35 -1.92
N ALA A 18 6.77 8.13 -1.95
CA ALA A 18 5.40 7.85 -2.36
C ALA A 18 4.37 8.58 -1.48
N ALA A 19 4.59 8.65 -0.14
CA ALA A 19 3.71 9.39 0.77
C ALA A 19 3.68 10.89 0.46
N ILE A 20 4.84 11.48 0.21
CA ILE A 20 4.95 12.91 -0.14
C ILE A 20 4.27 13.18 -1.50
N ILE A 21 4.48 12.32 -2.50
CA ILE A 21 3.84 12.51 -3.82
C ILE A 21 2.32 12.49 -3.67
N VAL A 22 1.75 11.51 -2.94
CA VAL A 22 0.29 11.46 -2.68
C VAL A 22 -0.18 12.74 -2.00
N ALA A 23 0.52 13.19 -0.95
CA ALA A 23 0.16 14.38 -0.21
C ALA A 23 0.20 15.65 -1.09
N VAL A 24 1.24 15.82 -1.90
CA VAL A 24 1.40 16.95 -2.84
C VAL A 24 0.37 16.88 -3.97
N CYS A 25 0.04 15.69 -4.48
CA CYS A 25 -1.01 15.54 -5.49
C CYS A 25 -2.37 16.00 -4.94
N HIS A 26 -2.75 15.57 -3.74
CA HIS A 26 -4.01 16.01 -3.12
C HIS A 26 -4.00 17.52 -2.78
N TYR A 27 -2.85 18.07 -2.36
CA TYR A 27 -2.71 19.50 -2.18
C TYR A 27 -2.94 20.26 -3.50
N ASN A 28 -2.32 19.82 -4.60
CA ASN A 28 -2.48 20.46 -5.90
C ASN A 28 -3.91 20.34 -6.44
N LEU A 29 -4.59 19.22 -6.23
CA LEU A 29 -6.00 19.06 -6.60
C LEU A 29 -6.89 20.06 -5.83
N GLN A 30 -6.52 20.44 -4.60
CA GLN A 30 -7.31 21.36 -3.79
C GLN A 30 -7.00 22.84 -4.08
N PHE A 31 -5.73 23.21 -4.30
CA PHE A 31 -5.27 24.60 -4.37
C PHE A 31 -4.69 24.98 -5.74
N GLY A 32 -4.15 24.04 -6.50
CA GLY A 32 -3.47 24.28 -7.78
C GLY A 32 -4.32 24.09 -9.01
N GLY A 33 -5.58 23.66 -8.84
CA GLY A 33 -6.48 23.29 -9.93
C GLY A 33 -6.33 21.83 -10.35
N TYR A 34 -7.34 21.35 -11.08
CA TYR A 34 -7.37 19.96 -11.53
C TYR A 34 -6.49 19.75 -12.76
N TYR A 35 -5.43 18.97 -12.58
CA TYR A 35 -4.61 18.45 -13.68
C TYR A 35 -4.60 16.92 -13.60
N VAL A 36 -4.99 16.26 -14.68
CA VAL A 36 -5.02 14.79 -14.80
C VAL A 36 -3.68 14.15 -14.40
N SER A 37 -2.56 14.83 -14.70
CA SER A 37 -1.22 14.37 -14.33
C SER A 37 -1.00 14.24 -12.81
N TYR A 38 -1.55 15.13 -12.00
CA TYR A 38 -1.43 15.04 -10.54
C TYR A 38 -2.27 13.89 -9.97
N GLU A 39 -3.49 13.72 -10.45
CA GLU A 39 -4.30 12.57 -10.03
C GLU A 39 -3.59 11.26 -10.37
N TYR A 40 -3.02 11.18 -11.57
CA TYR A 40 -2.35 9.99 -12.05
C TYR A 40 -1.09 9.64 -11.24
N LEU A 41 -0.26 10.64 -10.89
CA LEU A 41 0.90 10.46 -10.02
C LEU A 41 0.49 9.98 -8.62
N GLY A 42 -0.62 10.48 -8.09
CA GLY A 42 -1.20 10.01 -6.84
C GLY A 42 -1.59 8.54 -6.92
N ILE A 43 -2.25 8.13 -8.02
CA ILE A 43 -2.64 6.73 -8.27
C ILE A 43 -1.39 5.83 -8.32
N ILE A 44 -0.38 6.18 -9.11
CA ILE A 44 0.87 5.41 -9.23
C ILE A 44 1.54 5.26 -7.86
N SER A 45 1.56 6.31 -7.06
CA SER A 45 2.18 6.27 -5.72
C SER A 45 1.48 5.31 -4.77
N VAL A 46 0.16 5.14 -4.88
CA VAL A 46 -0.57 4.13 -4.11
C VAL A 46 -0.24 2.71 -4.60
N GLU A 47 -0.03 2.50 -5.91
CA GLU A 47 0.44 1.21 -6.43
C GLU A 47 1.82 0.84 -5.86
N VAL A 48 2.73 1.81 -5.71
CA VAL A 48 4.01 1.60 -5.01
C VAL A 48 3.78 1.10 -3.59
N PHE A 49 2.85 1.71 -2.83
CA PHE A 49 2.54 1.25 -1.47
C PHE A 49 2.05 -0.19 -1.44
N PHE A 50 1.15 -0.58 -2.33
CA PHE A 50 0.61 -1.93 -2.37
C PHE A 50 1.71 -2.96 -2.63
N VAL A 51 2.50 -2.78 -3.68
CA VAL A 51 3.59 -3.71 -4.01
C VAL A 51 4.63 -3.76 -2.88
N LEU A 52 4.98 -2.61 -2.32
CA LEU A 52 5.94 -2.51 -1.22
C LEU A 52 5.42 -3.22 0.05
N SER A 53 4.14 -3.05 0.38
CA SER A 53 3.50 -3.75 1.50
C SER A 53 3.63 -5.27 1.34
N GLY A 54 3.28 -5.82 0.18
CA GLY A 54 3.42 -7.25 -0.09
C GLY A 54 4.86 -7.75 0.02
N PHE A 55 5.82 -6.99 -0.52
CA PHE A 55 7.25 -7.35 -0.47
C PHE A 55 7.78 -7.40 0.97
N VAL A 56 7.50 -6.38 1.77
CA VAL A 56 7.98 -6.28 3.16
C VAL A 56 7.30 -7.29 4.09
N LEU A 57 6.05 -7.65 3.80
CA LEU A 57 5.27 -8.61 4.59
C LEU A 57 5.62 -10.07 4.28
N ALA A 58 6.22 -10.33 3.14
CA ALA A 58 6.47 -11.69 2.65
C ALA A 58 7.21 -12.59 3.65
N ASN A 59 8.25 -12.07 4.33
CA ASN A 59 8.93 -12.83 5.36
C ASN A 59 8.00 -13.27 6.50
N GLN A 60 7.10 -12.40 6.95
CA GLN A 60 6.19 -12.71 8.04
C GLN A 60 5.11 -13.71 7.61
N ILE A 61 4.64 -13.60 6.36
CA ILE A 61 3.70 -14.56 5.77
C ILE A 61 4.38 -15.93 5.62
N ASN A 62 5.64 -15.96 5.18
CA ASN A 62 6.41 -17.21 5.08
C ASN A 62 6.60 -17.87 6.46
N LEU A 63 6.79 -17.10 7.54
CA LEU A 63 6.85 -17.65 8.90
C LEU A 63 5.55 -18.36 9.28
N ILE A 64 4.38 -17.85 8.87
CA ILE A 64 3.08 -18.53 9.10
C ILE A 64 3.06 -19.87 8.37
N LEU A 65 3.49 -19.90 7.10
CA LEU A 65 3.47 -21.11 6.28
C LEU A 65 4.43 -22.19 6.79
N LEU A 66 5.58 -21.79 7.33
CA LEU A 66 6.64 -22.68 7.83
C LEU A 66 6.40 -23.16 9.26
N SER A 67 5.60 -22.43 10.05
CA SER A 67 5.36 -22.78 11.45
C SER A 67 4.54 -24.07 11.60
N ARG A 68 4.77 -24.80 12.71
CA ARG A 68 3.92 -25.93 13.11
C ARG A 68 2.56 -25.44 13.59
N ASP A 69 2.54 -24.36 14.37
CA ASP A 69 1.32 -23.70 14.86
C ASP A 69 0.98 -22.47 13.99
N LYS A 70 0.38 -22.73 12.85
CA LYS A 70 0.01 -21.73 11.85
C LYS A 70 -0.99 -20.70 12.38
N ILE A 71 -1.90 -21.13 13.26
CA ILE A 71 -2.96 -20.26 13.82
C ILE A 71 -2.35 -19.25 14.76
N THR A 72 -1.47 -19.65 15.67
CA THR A 72 -0.79 -18.69 16.58
C THR A 72 0.08 -17.71 15.79
N PHE A 73 0.82 -18.17 14.77
CA PHE A 73 1.63 -17.27 13.94
C PHE A 73 0.77 -16.30 13.13
N LEU A 74 -0.39 -16.72 12.61
CA LEU A 74 -1.35 -15.85 11.94
C LEU A 74 -1.93 -14.79 12.91
N LYS A 75 -2.33 -15.20 14.12
CA LYS A 75 -2.80 -14.25 15.15
C LYS A 75 -1.73 -13.21 15.51
N ILE A 76 -0.48 -13.62 15.68
CA ILE A 76 0.64 -12.70 15.94
C ILE A 76 0.85 -11.76 14.75
N PHE A 77 0.81 -12.28 13.52
CA PHE A 77 0.91 -11.46 12.32
C PHE A 77 -0.16 -10.37 12.27
N LEU A 78 -1.44 -10.75 12.44
CA LEU A 78 -2.56 -9.80 12.46
C LEU A 78 -2.42 -8.78 13.60
N SER A 79 -2.15 -9.21 14.83
CA SER A 79 -1.96 -8.32 15.97
C SER A 79 -0.84 -7.29 15.71
N ARG A 80 0.28 -7.72 15.10
CA ARG A 80 1.40 -6.82 14.76
C ARG A 80 1.00 -5.79 13.71
N ARG A 81 0.12 -6.14 12.77
CA ARG A 81 -0.41 -5.22 11.75
C ARG A 81 -1.40 -4.26 12.41
N TRP A 82 -2.38 -4.79 13.11
CA TRP A 82 -3.43 -4.00 13.75
C TRP A 82 -2.90 -2.99 14.77
N ILE A 83 -1.93 -3.35 15.60
CA ILE A 83 -1.27 -2.40 16.50
C ILE A 83 -0.57 -1.26 15.72
N ARG A 84 -0.14 -1.52 14.49
CA ARG A 84 0.49 -0.49 13.65
C ARG A 84 -0.53 0.42 12.98
N THR A 85 -1.62 -0.13 12.46
CA THR A 85 -2.50 0.57 11.53
C THR A 85 -3.73 1.14 12.22
N ILE A 86 -4.45 0.32 13.00
CA ILE A 86 -5.76 0.67 13.55
C ILE A 86 -5.74 1.89 14.48
N PRO A 87 -4.85 2.01 15.49
CA PRO A 87 -4.92 3.15 16.41
C PRO A 87 -4.70 4.48 15.71
N SER A 88 -3.68 4.58 14.85
CA SER A 88 -3.38 5.80 14.09
C SER A 88 -4.49 6.13 13.10
N TYR A 89 -5.08 5.11 12.47
CA TYR A 89 -6.22 5.27 11.57
C TYR A 89 -7.45 5.83 12.29
N LEU A 90 -7.81 5.27 13.46
CA LEU A 90 -8.96 5.74 14.23
C LEU A 90 -8.79 7.19 14.69
N VAL A 91 -7.58 7.60 15.07
CA VAL A 91 -7.28 9.01 15.38
C VAL A 91 -7.52 9.88 14.15
N ALA A 92 -6.96 9.51 12.99
CA ALA A 92 -7.15 10.26 11.75
C ALA A 92 -8.63 10.30 11.31
N LEU A 93 -9.34 9.18 11.42
CA LEU A 93 -10.77 9.07 11.13
C LEU A 93 -11.60 10.01 12.01
N THR A 94 -11.27 10.10 13.29
CA THR A 94 -11.93 11.01 14.24
C THR A 94 -11.71 12.46 13.83
N PHE A 95 -10.47 12.87 13.53
CA PHE A 95 -10.19 14.24 13.06
C PHE A 95 -10.86 14.55 11.74
N ALA A 96 -10.89 13.60 10.80
CA ALA A 96 -11.60 13.77 9.53
C ALA A 96 -13.13 13.91 9.74
N GLY A 97 -13.71 13.10 10.63
CA GLY A 97 -15.12 13.19 10.97
C GLY A 97 -15.51 14.51 11.63
N ILE A 98 -14.64 15.07 12.49
CA ILE A 98 -14.85 16.40 13.09
C ILE A 98 -14.75 17.50 12.03
N LEU A 99 -13.78 17.39 11.10
CA LEU A 99 -13.49 18.46 10.14
C LEU A 99 -14.45 18.46 8.95
N PHE A 100 -14.82 17.29 8.42
CA PHE A 100 -15.58 17.14 7.20
C PHE A 100 -17.02 16.61 7.42
N GLY A 101 -17.33 16.16 8.65
CA GLY A 101 -18.54 15.43 8.96
C GLY A 101 -18.48 13.96 8.49
N TYR A 102 -19.03 13.05 9.24
CA TYR A 102 -19.04 11.62 8.91
C TYR A 102 -20.31 11.16 8.19
N GLY A 103 -21.24 12.07 7.91
CA GLY A 103 -22.54 11.76 7.31
C GLY A 103 -23.49 11.13 8.35
N ASP A 104 -23.65 9.82 8.29
CA ASP A 104 -24.45 9.05 9.23
C ASP A 104 -23.63 7.99 10.00
N LEU A 105 -24.24 7.36 11.01
CA LEU A 105 -23.59 6.35 11.83
C LEU A 105 -23.24 5.07 11.05
N TYR A 106 -24.02 4.74 10.03
CA TYR A 106 -23.74 3.57 9.19
C TYR A 106 -22.47 3.79 8.37
N ASN A 107 -22.33 4.98 7.78
CA ASN A 107 -21.12 5.35 7.04
C ASN A 107 -19.87 5.35 7.96
N LEU A 108 -19.99 5.92 9.17
CA LEU A 108 -18.92 5.88 10.16
C LEU A 108 -18.56 4.42 10.53
N PHE A 109 -19.56 3.58 10.78
CA PHE A 109 -19.35 2.16 11.09
C PHE A 109 -18.59 1.44 9.98
N LEU A 110 -18.95 1.64 8.71
CA LEU A 110 -18.24 1.05 7.57
C LEU A 110 -16.76 1.45 7.55
N HIS A 111 -16.45 2.72 7.82
CA HIS A 111 -15.06 3.19 7.90
C HIS A 111 -14.31 2.56 9.08
N VAL A 112 -14.94 2.43 10.24
CA VAL A 112 -14.31 1.81 11.44
C VAL A 112 -13.91 0.36 11.18
N ILE A 113 -14.72 -0.40 10.41
CA ILE A 113 -14.44 -1.80 10.09
C ILE A 113 -13.75 -2.00 8.73
N TYR A 114 -13.27 -0.92 8.10
CA TYR A 114 -12.60 -0.96 6.79
C TYR A 114 -13.44 -1.58 5.65
N SER A 115 -14.75 -1.39 5.69
CA SER A 115 -15.69 -1.97 4.71
C SER A 115 -16.41 -0.92 3.83
N GLN A 116 -16.02 0.36 3.93
CA GLN A 116 -16.62 1.45 3.17
C GLN A 116 -16.48 1.29 1.64
N ASN A 117 -15.46 0.56 1.19
CA ASN A 117 -15.15 0.30 -0.23
C ASN A 117 -14.97 -1.19 -0.53
N LEU A 118 -15.68 -2.07 0.17
CA LEU A 118 -15.51 -3.52 -0.01
C LEU A 118 -15.81 -3.96 -1.45
N ILE A 119 -16.94 -3.50 -2.01
CA ILE A 119 -17.40 -3.82 -3.36
C ILE A 119 -17.28 -2.61 -4.29
N SER A 120 -17.56 -1.41 -3.78
CA SER A 120 -17.54 -0.14 -4.51
C SER A 120 -17.19 1.00 -3.56
N ASP A 121 -16.43 1.99 -4.03
CA ASP A 121 -16.09 3.19 -3.26
C ASP A 121 -17.11 4.30 -3.55
N ARG A 122 -18.39 4.00 -3.33
CA ARG A 122 -19.52 4.94 -3.44
C ARG A 122 -20.26 5.10 -2.11
N PRO A 123 -19.55 5.42 -1.01
CA PRO A 123 -20.28 5.71 0.22
C PRO A 123 -21.11 7.00 0.02
N PRO A 124 -22.25 7.12 0.71
CA PRO A 124 -23.06 8.32 0.65
C PRO A 124 -22.29 9.58 1.01
N HIS A 125 -21.18 9.42 1.76
CA HIS A 125 -20.39 10.54 2.24
C HIS A 125 -18.92 10.13 2.40
N GLN A 126 -18.05 10.58 1.49
CA GLN A 126 -16.61 10.31 1.50
C GLN A 126 -15.88 11.35 2.35
N PHE A 127 -15.97 11.27 3.67
CA PHE A 127 -15.29 12.22 4.55
C PHE A 127 -13.81 11.90 4.78
N PHE A 128 -13.40 10.65 4.59
CA PHE A 128 -12.01 10.20 4.75
C PHE A 128 -11.52 9.48 3.50
N SER A 129 -11.31 10.26 2.44
CA SER A 129 -11.04 9.75 1.09
C SER A 129 -9.79 8.88 0.97
N VAL A 130 -8.79 9.00 1.87
CA VAL A 130 -7.57 8.17 1.84
C VAL A 130 -7.76 6.79 2.45
N GLY A 131 -8.87 6.56 3.16
CA GLY A 131 -9.17 5.31 3.85
C GLY A 131 -9.32 4.09 2.94
N TRP A 132 -9.68 4.30 1.65
CA TRP A 132 -9.92 3.20 0.72
C TRP A 132 -8.72 2.25 0.55
N SER A 133 -7.51 2.78 0.46
CA SER A 133 -6.31 1.96 0.28
C SER A 133 -5.96 1.17 1.53
N LEU A 134 -6.23 1.72 2.71
CA LEU A 134 -6.04 1.03 3.98
C LEU A 134 -7.02 -0.13 4.14
N SER A 135 -8.25 0.00 3.65
CA SER A 135 -9.20 -1.12 3.60
C SER A 135 -8.66 -2.25 2.73
N VAL A 136 -8.08 -1.96 1.56
CA VAL A 136 -7.44 -2.97 0.73
C VAL A 136 -6.31 -3.69 1.48
N GLU A 137 -5.48 -2.96 2.22
CA GLU A 137 -4.40 -3.55 3.02
C GLU A 137 -4.93 -4.43 4.16
N GLU A 138 -5.92 -3.98 4.93
CA GLU A 138 -6.45 -4.72 6.07
C GLU A 138 -7.14 -6.02 5.63
N TRP A 139 -7.92 -5.98 4.57
CA TRP A 139 -8.51 -7.18 3.98
C TRP A 139 -7.48 -8.11 3.38
N PHE A 140 -6.42 -7.60 2.78
CA PHE A 140 -5.30 -8.41 2.30
C PHE A 140 -4.61 -9.16 3.45
N TYR A 141 -4.41 -8.53 4.60
CA TYR A 141 -3.77 -9.18 5.75
C TYR A 141 -4.54 -10.40 6.25
N ILE A 142 -5.84 -10.43 6.07
CA ILE A 142 -6.70 -11.57 6.44
C ILE A 142 -6.79 -12.59 5.30
N ILE A 143 -7.14 -12.12 4.10
CA ILE A 143 -7.52 -12.99 2.98
C ILE A 143 -6.29 -13.71 2.40
N PHE A 144 -5.19 -12.99 2.12
CA PHE A 144 -4.07 -13.58 1.40
C PHE A 144 -3.33 -14.66 2.20
N PRO A 145 -2.93 -14.49 3.48
CA PRO A 145 -2.33 -15.56 4.25
C PRO A 145 -3.27 -16.76 4.44
N SER A 146 -4.57 -16.50 4.64
CA SER A 146 -5.58 -17.56 4.77
C SER A 146 -5.74 -18.35 3.47
N PHE A 147 -5.76 -17.66 2.34
CA PHE A 147 -5.78 -18.29 1.02
C PHE A 147 -4.54 -19.17 0.80
N LEU A 148 -3.34 -18.67 1.13
CA LEU A 148 -2.12 -19.47 1.03
C LEU A 148 -2.15 -20.70 1.93
N LEU A 149 -2.65 -20.58 3.17
CA LEU A 149 -2.78 -21.70 4.10
C LEU A 149 -3.70 -22.81 3.59
N ILE A 150 -4.75 -22.44 2.86
CA ILE A 150 -5.71 -23.39 2.27
C ILE A 150 -5.14 -23.97 0.97
N SER A 151 -4.74 -23.10 0.04
CA SER A 151 -4.34 -23.52 -1.31
C SER A 151 -3.04 -24.31 -1.33
N CYS A 152 -2.06 -23.99 -0.46
CA CYS A 152 -0.82 -24.76 -0.38
C CYS A 152 -1.01 -26.23 0.00
N LYS A 153 -2.16 -26.61 0.58
CA LYS A 153 -2.48 -28.02 0.86
C LYS A 153 -2.70 -28.85 -0.41
N PHE A 154 -3.13 -28.20 -1.49
CA PHE A 154 -3.41 -28.87 -2.77
C PHE A 154 -2.17 -29.05 -3.64
N TYR A 155 -1.09 -28.33 -3.34
CA TYR A 155 0.15 -28.41 -4.10
C TYR A 155 1.19 -29.26 -3.34
N LYS A 156 1.59 -30.40 -3.90
CA LYS A 156 2.65 -31.29 -3.36
C LYS A 156 4.08 -30.80 -3.72
N SER A 157 4.26 -29.55 -4.06
CA SER A 157 5.52 -28.96 -4.53
C SER A 157 6.20 -28.13 -3.45
N ARG A 158 7.54 -28.08 -3.46
CA ARG A 158 8.30 -27.11 -2.65
C ARG A 158 7.97 -25.66 -2.99
N GLN A 159 7.38 -25.41 -4.15
CA GLN A 159 6.96 -24.10 -4.64
C GLN A 159 5.44 -23.87 -4.46
N ALA A 160 4.78 -24.59 -3.55
CA ALA A 160 3.34 -24.49 -3.33
C ALA A 160 2.89 -23.02 -3.12
N HIS A 161 3.62 -22.25 -2.32
CA HIS A 161 3.32 -20.84 -2.09
C HIS A 161 3.43 -19.96 -3.36
N PHE A 162 4.37 -20.27 -4.26
CA PHE A 162 4.48 -19.58 -5.56
C PHE A 162 3.25 -19.87 -6.43
N HIS A 163 2.89 -21.15 -6.63
CA HIS A 163 1.72 -21.53 -7.43
C HIS A 163 0.42 -20.97 -6.84
N SER A 164 0.28 -21.01 -5.51
CA SER A 164 -0.87 -20.42 -4.83
C SER A 164 -0.94 -18.91 -5.03
N THR A 165 0.20 -18.21 -5.04
CA THR A 165 0.24 -16.77 -5.32
C THR A 165 -0.18 -16.49 -6.77
N ILE A 166 0.30 -17.27 -7.74
CA ILE A 166 -0.13 -17.12 -9.14
C ILE A 166 -1.64 -17.37 -9.27
N LEU A 167 -2.17 -18.40 -8.62
CA LEU A 167 -3.61 -18.65 -8.61
C LEU A 167 -4.40 -17.48 -8.03
N PHE A 168 -3.91 -16.87 -6.94
CA PHE A 168 -4.52 -15.68 -6.34
C PHE A 168 -4.54 -14.50 -7.32
N LEU A 169 -3.41 -14.22 -7.97
CA LEU A 169 -3.30 -13.16 -8.96
C LEU A 169 -4.25 -13.37 -10.15
N LEU A 170 -4.33 -14.60 -10.65
CA LEU A 170 -5.24 -14.95 -11.75
C LEU A 170 -6.70 -14.80 -11.34
N LEU A 171 -7.07 -15.24 -10.13
CA LEU A 171 -8.44 -15.13 -9.62
C LEU A 171 -8.90 -13.65 -9.56
N PHE A 172 -8.11 -12.77 -8.93
CA PHE A 172 -8.48 -11.37 -8.78
C PHE A 172 -8.35 -10.58 -10.09
N GLY A 173 -7.36 -10.92 -10.94
CA GLY A 173 -7.24 -10.39 -12.29
C GLY A 173 -8.44 -10.76 -13.17
N LEU A 174 -8.92 -11.99 -13.10
CA LEU A 174 -10.10 -12.45 -13.81
C LEU A 174 -11.38 -11.77 -13.29
N MET A 175 -11.56 -11.70 -11.96
CA MET A 175 -12.70 -11.00 -11.36
C MET A 175 -12.79 -9.54 -11.88
N ARG A 176 -11.65 -8.85 -11.96
CA ARG A 176 -11.60 -7.49 -12.51
C ARG A 176 -11.88 -7.46 -14.01
N ALA A 177 -11.39 -8.42 -14.79
CA ALA A 177 -11.63 -8.50 -16.22
C ALA A 177 -13.09 -8.79 -16.58
N LEU A 178 -13.85 -9.37 -15.66
CA LEU A 178 -15.28 -9.65 -15.80
C LEU A 178 -16.19 -8.48 -15.37
N CYS A 179 -15.61 -7.34 -14.94
CA CYS A 179 -16.40 -6.15 -14.65
C CYS A 179 -17.11 -5.67 -15.91
N GLU A 180 -18.37 -5.27 -15.75
CA GLU A 180 -19.19 -4.81 -16.88
C GLU A 180 -18.62 -3.57 -17.56
N PRO A 181 -18.72 -3.46 -18.90
CA PRO A 181 -18.38 -2.24 -19.61
C PRO A 181 -19.26 -1.08 -19.13
N GLY A 182 -18.66 0.07 -18.83
CA GLY A 182 -19.35 1.24 -18.31
C GLY A 182 -19.30 1.40 -16.80
N THR A 183 -18.76 0.41 -16.07
CA THR A 183 -18.44 0.53 -14.66
C THR A 183 -17.43 1.68 -14.44
N GLU A 184 -17.71 2.57 -13.49
CA GLU A 184 -16.78 3.67 -13.21
C GLU A 184 -15.49 3.14 -12.58
N TRP A 185 -14.40 3.18 -13.35
CA TRP A 185 -13.13 2.62 -12.92
C TRP A 185 -12.61 3.21 -11.60
N GLY A 186 -12.74 4.53 -11.43
CA GLY A 186 -12.18 5.25 -10.29
C GLY A 186 -12.74 4.79 -8.94
N THR A 187 -14.05 4.60 -8.87
CA THR A 187 -14.78 4.30 -7.64
C THR A 187 -15.20 2.84 -7.52
N GLU A 188 -15.57 2.19 -8.63
CA GLU A 188 -16.14 0.85 -8.61
C GLU A 188 -15.10 -0.26 -8.81
N VAL A 189 -13.96 0.03 -9.44
CA VAL A 189 -12.92 -0.98 -9.71
C VAL A 189 -11.62 -0.65 -8.99
N ARG A 190 -11.05 0.53 -9.24
CA ARG A 190 -9.73 0.90 -8.75
C ARG A 190 -9.64 1.00 -7.22
N ARG A 191 -10.71 1.43 -6.56
CA ARG A 191 -10.73 1.59 -5.10
C ARG A 191 -11.43 0.45 -4.38
N ALA A 192 -12.19 -0.41 -5.06
CA ALA A 192 -12.90 -1.51 -4.43
C ALA A 192 -11.95 -2.63 -3.99
N VAL A 193 -12.08 -3.07 -2.74
CA VAL A 193 -11.21 -4.08 -2.12
C VAL A 193 -11.17 -5.36 -2.94
N ILE A 194 -12.35 -5.87 -3.37
CA ILE A 194 -12.47 -7.15 -4.09
C ILE A 194 -11.72 -7.19 -5.43
N PHE A 195 -11.37 -6.04 -6.00
CA PHE A 195 -10.64 -5.96 -7.27
C PHE A 195 -9.17 -5.57 -7.12
N ARG A 196 -8.68 -5.42 -5.87
CA ARG A 196 -7.37 -4.81 -5.62
C ARG A 196 -6.41 -5.64 -4.76
N LEU A 197 -6.85 -6.76 -4.22
CA LEU A 197 -6.01 -7.60 -3.36
C LEU A 197 -4.77 -8.15 -4.09
N ASP A 198 -4.87 -8.37 -5.41
CA ASP A 198 -3.76 -8.79 -6.26
C ASP A 198 -2.61 -7.78 -6.27
N SER A 199 -2.88 -6.47 -6.19
CA SER A 199 -1.85 -5.43 -6.24
C SER A 199 -0.80 -5.60 -5.14
N ILE A 200 -1.22 -6.01 -3.95
CA ILE A 200 -0.30 -6.30 -2.83
C ILE A 200 0.40 -7.66 -3.04
N ALA A 201 -0.31 -8.64 -3.61
CA ALA A 201 0.25 -9.97 -3.85
C ALA A 201 1.39 -9.98 -4.86
N TYR A 202 1.45 -9.02 -5.82
CA TYR A 202 2.61 -8.83 -6.69
C TYR A 202 3.90 -8.56 -5.90
N GLY A 203 3.81 -7.82 -4.78
CA GLY A 203 4.93 -7.60 -3.89
C GLY A 203 5.43 -8.88 -3.23
N TYR A 204 4.52 -9.73 -2.76
CA TYR A 204 4.86 -11.04 -2.22
C TYR A 204 5.50 -11.95 -3.29
N LEU A 205 4.95 -11.98 -4.51
CA LEU A 205 5.53 -12.70 -5.64
C LEU A 205 6.96 -12.25 -5.93
N SER A 206 7.18 -10.95 -5.99
CA SER A 206 8.51 -10.37 -6.25
C SER A 206 9.52 -10.75 -5.15
N PHE A 207 9.09 -10.77 -3.89
CA PHE A 207 9.92 -11.25 -2.80
C PHE A 207 10.30 -12.73 -2.96
N THR A 208 9.39 -13.59 -3.42
CA THR A 208 9.68 -15.02 -3.63
C THR A 208 10.65 -15.25 -4.78
N LEU A 209 10.64 -14.36 -5.79
CA LEU A 209 11.50 -14.43 -6.97
C LEU A 209 12.86 -13.76 -6.78
N LYS A 210 13.06 -12.93 -5.76
CA LYS A 210 14.25 -12.08 -5.60
C LYS A 210 15.56 -12.85 -5.59
N ASP A 211 15.59 -14.05 -5.02
CA ASP A 211 16.81 -14.87 -4.90
C ASP A 211 17.06 -15.73 -6.15
N GLN A 212 16.02 -15.93 -6.99
CA GLN A 212 16.12 -16.69 -8.24
C GLN A 212 16.61 -15.83 -9.41
N LEU A 213 16.30 -14.52 -9.38
CA LEU A 213 16.66 -13.58 -10.43
C LEU A 213 18.04 -12.96 -10.14
N GLY A 214 19.02 -13.19 -11.01
CA GLY A 214 20.31 -12.49 -10.99
C GLY A 214 20.12 -10.97 -11.18
N LEU A 215 20.99 -10.15 -10.59
CA LEU A 215 20.87 -8.68 -10.66
C LEU A 215 20.84 -8.16 -12.11
N LYS A 216 21.73 -8.69 -12.98
CA LYS A 216 21.81 -8.32 -14.40
C LYS A 216 20.52 -8.62 -15.15
N ASN A 217 19.98 -9.84 -15.00
CA ASN A 217 18.74 -10.24 -15.67
C ASN A 217 17.55 -9.42 -15.15
N ASN A 218 17.52 -9.15 -13.84
CA ASN A 218 16.45 -8.33 -13.27
C ASN A 218 16.52 -6.88 -13.75
N PHE A 219 17.72 -6.33 -13.98
CA PHE A 219 17.88 -4.99 -14.56
C PHE A 219 17.36 -4.93 -16.01
N LEU A 220 17.63 -5.97 -16.81
CA LEU A 220 17.10 -6.06 -18.18
C LEU A 220 15.57 -6.15 -18.17
N ILE A 221 15.01 -7.01 -17.32
CA ILE A 221 13.55 -7.11 -17.14
C ILE A 221 12.98 -5.74 -16.72
N PHE A 222 13.60 -5.08 -15.74
CA PHE A 222 13.17 -3.75 -15.30
C PHE A 222 13.20 -2.72 -16.45
N ALA A 223 14.24 -2.71 -17.27
CA ALA A 223 14.35 -1.77 -18.39
C ALA A 223 13.21 -1.96 -19.42
N VAL A 224 12.89 -3.21 -19.75
CA VAL A 224 11.75 -3.54 -20.65
C VAL A 224 10.42 -3.11 -20.00
N LEU A 225 10.24 -3.43 -18.73
CA LEU A 225 9.03 -3.06 -17.98
C LEU A 225 8.92 -1.54 -17.80
N ALA A 226 10.04 -0.83 -17.63
CA ALA A 226 10.06 0.63 -17.57
C ALA A 226 9.59 1.24 -18.90
N PHE A 227 10.04 0.70 -20.02
CA PHE A 227 9.56 1.12 -21.34
C PHE A 227 8.05 0.90 -21.50
N ILE A 228 7.56 -0.31 -21.16
CA ILE A 228 6.12 -0.63 -21.18
C ILE A 228 5.36 0.30 -20.23
N PHE A 229 5.87 0.52 -19.03
CA PHE A 229 5.24 1.38 -18.04
C PHE A 229 5.15 2.84 -18.52
N VAL A 230 6.23 3.39 -19.06
CA VAL A 230 6.26 4.75 -19.62
C VAL A 230 5.29 4.85 -20.81
N PHE A 231 5.35 3.90 -21.75
CA PHE A 231 4.41 3.87 -22.89
C PHE A 231 2.96 3.82 -22.42
N PHE A 232 2.65 2.97 -21.44
CA PHE A 232 1.32 2.86 -20.87
C PHE A 232 0.86 4.20 -20.23
N ASN A 233 1.77 4.91 -19.59
CA ASN A 233 1.49 6.18 -18.92
C ASN A 233 1.40 7.38 -19.89
N THR A 234 2.03 7.34 -21.06
CA THR A 234 1.86 8.37 -22.10
C THR A 234 0.48 8.31 -22.77
N GLN A 235 -0.22 7.18 -22.62
CA GLN A 235 -1.56 6.94 -23.13
C GLN A 235 -2.66 7.17 -22.07
N ASN A 236 -2.41 8.06 -21.10
CA ASN A 236 -3.31 8.25 -19.95
C ASN A 236 -4.76 8.62 -20.31
N SER A 237 -4.99 9.39 -21.39
CA SER A 237 -6.33 9.69 -21.90
C SER A 237 -7.04 8.45 -22.45
N ILE A 238 -6.31 7.57 -23.14
CA ILE A 238 -6.82 6.30 -23.65
C ILE A 238 -7.03 5.31 -22.49
N LEU A 239 -6.13 5.30 -21.50
CA LEU A 239 -6.25 4.47 -20.31
C LEU A 239 -7.54 4.77 -19.54
N LEU A 240 -7.87 6.04 -19.35
CA LEU A 240 -9.10 6.44 -18.64
C LEU A 240 -10.37 6.13 -19.44
N ALA A 241 -10.27 5.96 -20.75
CA ALA A 241 -11.39 5.68 -21.65
C ALA A 241 -11.55 4.19 -22.04
N ASN A 242 -10.54 3.34 -21.75
CA ASN A 242 -10.51 1.95 -22.23
C ASN A 242 -10.48 0.94 -21.07
N ASN A 243 -11.53 0.16 -20.91
CA ASN A 243 -11.67 -0.83 -19.85
C ASN A 243 -10.53 -1.88 -19.83
N TYR A 244 -10.02 -2.30 -20.99
CA TYR A 244 -8.90 -3.25 -21.03
C TYR A 244 -7.61 -2.67 -20.44
N MET A 245 -7.32 -1.41 -20.79
CA MET A 245 -6.16 -0.71 -20.23
C MET A 245 -6.32 -0.43 -18.73
N GLN A 246 -7.53 -0.06 -18.29
CA GLN A 246 -7.84 0.13 -16.88
C GLN A 246 -7.64 -1.16 -16.07
N ASN A 247 -8.06 -2.30 -16.61
CA ASN A 247 -7.88 -3.60 -15.98
C ASN A 247 -6.43 -4.09 -16.01
N ALA A 248 -5.66 -3.75 -17.05
CA ALA A 248 -4.25 -4.09 -17.15
C ALA A 248 -3.36 -3.22 -16.24
N PHE A 249 -3.78 -2.00 -15.89
CA PHE A 249 -2.99 -1.03 -15.14
C PHE A 249 -2.41 -1.57 -13.83
N PRO A 250 -3.17 -2.23 -12.92
CA PRO A 250 -2.63 -2.80 -11.70
C PRO A 250 -1.60 -3.91 -11.95
N ILE A 251 -1.78 -4.68 -13.03
CA ILE A 251 -0.85 -5.74 -13.43
C ILE A 251 0.49 -5.12 -13.87
N VAL A 252 0.44 -4.12 -14.74
CA VAL A 252 1.63 -3.39 -15.22
C VAL A 252 2.37 -2.76 -14.06
N CYS A 253 1.65 -2.05 -13.17
CA CYS A 253 2.23 -1.48 -11.95
C CYS A 253 2.83 -2.55 -11.05
N GLY A 254 2.09 -3.65 -10.81
CA GLY A 254 2.51 -4.74 -9.95
C GLY A 254 3.82 -5.38 -10.39
N VAL A 255 3.95 -5.68 -11.67
CA VAL A 255 5.16 -6.30 -12.25
C VAL A 255 6.31 -5.29 -12.31
N PHE A 256 6.06 -4.05 -12.74
CA PHE A 256 7.07 -2.99 -12.80
C PHE A 256 7.64 -2.66 -11.42
N PHE A 257 6.80 -2.30 -10.46
CA PHE A 257 7.26 -1.97 -9.11
C PHE A 257 7.81 -3.20 -8.39
N GLY A 258 7.30 -4.40 -8.67
CA GLY A 258 7.86 -5.64 -8.18
C GLY A 258 9.31 -5.85 -8.59
N SER A 259 9.65 -5.62 -9.86
CA SER A 259 11.03 -5.69 -10.36
C SER A 259 11.91 -4.61 -9.71
N LEU A 260 11.40 -3.39 -9.53
CA LEU A 260 12.09 -2.32 -8.81
C LEU A 260 12.38 -2.71 -7.35
N MET A 261 11.42 -3.33 -6.62
CA MET A 261 11.64 -3.81 -5.25
C MET A 261 12.78 -4.83 -5.18
N ILE A 262 12.87 -5.75 -6.15
CA ILE A 262 13.97 -6.72 -6.22
C ILE A 262 15.32 -6.00 -6.36
N ILE A 263 15.43 -5.03 -7.28
CA ILE A 263 16.67 -4.26 -7.49
C ILE A 263 17.06 -3.53 -6.21
N LEU A 264 16.16 -2.73 -5.66
CA LEU A 264 16.42 -1.92 -4.47
C LEU A 264 16.76 -2.78 -3.25
N SER A 265 16.15 -3.96 -3.12
CA SER A 265 16.47 -4.89 -2.03
C SER A 265 17.89 -5.47 -2.10
N LYS A 266 18.46 -5.58 -3.30
CA LYS A 266 19.82 -6.12 -3.51
C LYS A 266 20.91 -5.07 -3.38
N ILE A 267 20.62 -3.81 -3.70
CA ILE A 267 21.60 -2.71 -3.63
C ILE A 267 21.89 -2.32 -2.16
N THR A 268 21.00 -2.55 -1.24
CA THR A 268 21.04 -1.99 0.12
C THR A 268 21.88 -2.78 1.13
N GLN A 269 22.89 -3.49 0.76
CA GLN A 269 23.82 -4.11 1.72
C GLN A 269 24.80 -3.12 2.38
N VAL A 270 24.58 -1.80 2.27
CA VAL A 270 25.49 -0.77 2.79
C VAL A 270 25.14 -0.46 4.25
N ASN A 271 25.82 -1.13 5.17
CA ASN A 271 25.74 -0.88 6.62
C ASN A 271 26.60 0.35 7.01
N LYS A 272 26.04 1.28 7.79
CA LYS A 272 26.66 2.39 8.53
C LYS A 272 26.73 3.78 7.87
N ASN A 273 26.11 4.01 6.72
CA ASN A 273 26.08 5.36 6.15
C ASN A 273 25.08 6.26 6.95
N PRO A 274 25.44 7.50 7.34
CA PRO A 274 24.51 8.45 7.98
C PRO A 274 23.23 8.68 7.16
N ILE A 275 23.31 8.62 5.83
CA ILE A 275 22.14 8.68 4.93
C ILE A 275 21.10 7.63 5.30
N ILE A 276 21.51 6.42 5.70
CA ILE A 276 20.55 5.36 6.08
C ILE A 276 19.77 5.73 7.35
N LYS A 277 20.39 6.43 8.30
CA LYS A 277 19.68 6.92 9.51
C LYS A 277 18.63 7.96 9.15
N VAL A 278 18.95 8.85 8.21
CA VAL A 278 17.99 9.84 7.69
C VAL A 278 16.84 9.13 6.97
N LEU A 279 17.12 8.16 6.11
CA LEU A 279 16.10 7.38 5.41
C LEU A 279 15.20 6.59 6.37
N ASP A 280 15.76 5.98 7.42
CA ASP A 280 14.99 5.28 8.46
C ASP A 280 14.09 6.25 9.23
N PHE A 281 14.58 7.45 9.54
CA PHE A 281 13.78 8.49 10.19
C PHE A 281 12.62 8.95 9.30
N LEU A 282 12.90 9.29 8.04
CA LEU A 282 11.89 9.72 7.08
C LEU A 282 10.84 8.64 6.83
N ALA A 283 11.25 7.38 6.75
CA ALA A 283 10.34 6.26 6.56
C ALA A 283 9.34 6.07 7.71
N ARG A 284 9.72 6.42 8.93
CA ARG A 284 8.83 6.33 10.10
C ARG A 284 7.70 7.35 10.04
N THR A 285 7.93 8.51 9.42
CA THR A 285 6.92 9.57 9.28
C THR A 285 6.00 9.36 8.09
N SER A 286 6.31 8.42 7.18
CA SER A 286 5.53 8.18 5.96
C SER A 286 4.07 7.82 6.21
N TYR A 287 3.79 7.02 7.23
CA TYR A 287 2.42 6.60 7.55
C TYR A 287 1.59 7.74 8.15
N PRO A 288 2.04 8.49 9.16
CA PRO A 288 1.34 9.71 9.59
C PRO A 288 1.15 10.73 8.47
N ILE A 289 2.15 10.96 7.60
CA ILE A 289 2.00 11.86 6.45
C ILE A 289 0.84 11.40 5.58
N TYR A 290 0.80 10.10 5.22
CA TYR A 290 -0.27 9.54 4.40
C TYR A 290 -1.66 9.66 5.06
N LEU A 291 -1.76 9.46 6.37
CA LEU A 291 -3.04 9.53 7.09
C LEU A 291 -3.57 10.95 7.22
N PHE A 292 -2.70 11.90 7.55
CA PHE A 292 -3.12 13.23 8.01
C PHE A 292 -3.04 14.33 6.97
N HIS A 293 -2.48 14.10 5.76
CA HIS A 293 -2.33 15.18 4.77
C HIS A 293 -3.67 15.80 4.35
N ILE A 294 -4.74 14.99 4.23
CA ILE A 294 -6.08 15.53 3.88
C ILE A 294 -6.61 16.42 5.01
N ILE A 295 -6.35 16.07 6.26
CA ILE A 295 -6.76 16.85 7.43
C ILE A 295 -6.01 18.17 7.44
N VAL A 296 -4.69 18.16 7.20
CA VAL A 296 -3.87 19.37 7.10
C VAL A 296 -4.36 20.27 5.95
N ILE A 297 -4.66 19.71 4.78
CA ILE A 297 -5.26 20.42 3.64
C ILE A 297 -6.59 21.07 4.03
N GLY A 298 -7.46 20.34 4.74
CA GLY A 298 -8.74 20.86 5.22
C GLY A 298 -8.59 22.03 6.18
N LEU A 299 -7.66 21.93 7.15
CA LEU A 299 -7.34 23.02 8.09
C LEU A 299 -6.77 24.25 7.37
N MET A 300 -5.90 24.05 6.39
CA MET A 300 -5.36 25.14 5.58
C MET A 300 -6.46 25.84 4.77
N LYS A 301 -7.41 25.09 4.22
CA LYS A 301 -8.58 25.65 3.53
C LYS A 301 -9.40 26.53 4.46
N LEU A 302 -9.66 26.09 5.68
CA LEU A 302 -10.39 26.87 6.68
C LEU A 302 -9.66 28.14 7.10
N SER A 303 -8.34 28.09 7.16
CA SER A 303 -7.50 29.28 7.50
C SER A 303 -7.23 30.22 6.32
N GLY A 304 -7.69 29.89 5.11
CA GLY A 304 -7.39 30.65 3.89
C GLY A 304 -5.94 30.58 3.42
N ASN A 305 -5.12 29.69 3.99
CA ASN A 305 -3.71 29.52 3.63
C ASN A 305 -3.57 28.50 2.49
N SER A 306 -2.98 28.94 1.37
CA SER A 306 -2.73 28.10 0.19
C SER A 306 -1.25 27.97 -0.16
N SER A 307 -0.33 28.21 0.80
CA SER A 307 1.10 28.07 0.57
C SER A 307 1.56 26.61 0.62
N ILE A 308 2.19 26.11 -0.44
CA ILE A 308 2.77 24.76 -0.50
C ILE A 308 3.86 24.56 0.58
N TRP A 309 4.63 25.59 0.90
CA TRP A 309 5.65 25.51 1.93
C TRP A 309 5.04 25.36 3.32
N SER A 310 3.96 26.11 3.60
CA SER A 310 3.20 25.96 4.85
C SER A 310 2.63 24.53 4.95
N PHE A 311 2.10 23.96 3.87
CA PHE A 311 1.63 22.59 3.83
C PHE A 311 2.73 21.59 4.16
N LEU A 312 3.85 21.65 3.45
CA LEU A 312 4.96 20.72 3.64
C LEU A 312 5.54 20.80 5.05
N ILE A 313 5.74 22.00 5.58
CA ILE A 313 6.22 22.17 6.96
C ILE A 313 5.21 21.60 7.96
N SER A 314 3.93 21.95 7.85
CA SER A 314 2.89 21.54 8.78
C SER A 314 2.72 20.02 8.81
N ILE A 315 2.67 19.35 7.64
CA ILE A 315 2.50 17.91 7.60
C ILE A 315 3.71 17.15 8.15
N HIS A 316 4.95 17.66 7.91
CA HIS A 316 6.13 17.01 8.46
C HIS A 316 6.24 17.21 9.97
N VAL A 317 6.03 18.42 10.47
CA VAL A 317 6.04 18.70 11.92
C VAL A 317 4.99 17.84 12.61
N PHE A 318 3.77 17.82 12.09
CA PHE A 318 2.71 17.00 12.65
C PHE A 318 3.07 15.51 12.63
N ALA A 319 3.56 15.00 11.51
CA ALA A 319 3.91 13.57 11.38
C ALA A 319 5.04 13.15 12.32
N ILE A 320 6.04 14.02 12.54
CA ILE A 320 7.13 13.78 13.49
C ILE A 320 6.58 13.75 14.92
N VAL A 321 5.81 14.74 15.32
CA VAL A 321 5.22 14.83 16.65
C VAL A 321 4.31 13.61 16.90
N PHE A 322 3.42 13.29 15.96
CA PHE A 322 2.51 12.16 16.06
C PHE A 322 3.26 10.83 16.17
N HIS A 323 4.29 10.64 15.37
CA HIS A 323 5.10 9.42 15.44
C HIS A 323 5.73 9.23 16.82
N PHE A 324 6.39 10.23 17.38
CA PHE A 324 7.07 10.09 18.66
C PHE A 324 6.12 10.09 19.87
N ALA A 325 5.07 10.90 19.83
CA ALA A 325 4.13 11.00 20.93
C ALA A 325 3.15 9.80 21.01
N PHE A 326 2.82 9.20 19.87
CA PHE A 326 1.77 8.19 19.80
C PHE A 326 2.25 6.85 19.22
N GLU A 327 2.73 6.83 17.96
CA GLU A 327 3.03 5.56 17.29
C GLU A 327 4.20 4.81 17.92
N TYR A 328 5.26 5.51 18.32
CA TYR A 328 6.47 4.88 18.85
C TYR A 328 6.17 3.99 20.06
N GLN A 329 5.31 4.47 20.98
CA GLN A 329 4.90 3.73 22.18
C GLN A 329 4.08 2.48 21.81
N LEU A 330 3.16 2.59 20.86
CA LEU A 330 2.37 1.46 20.37
C LEU A 330 3.25 0.39 19.71
N LEU A 331 4.21 0.82 18.91
CA LEU A 331 5.09 -0.07 18.17
C LEU A 331 6.05 -0.85 19.10
N ALA A 332 6.39 -0.31 20.26
CA ALA A 332 7.20 -0.99 21.28
C ALA A 332 6.48 -2.22 21.87
N ASN A 333 5.15 -2.18 21.93
CA ASN A 333 4.31 -3.22 22.55
C ASN A 333 3.89 -4.35 21.59
N ARG A 334 4.48 -4.44 20.39
CA ARG A 334 4.13 -5.48 19.44
C ARG A 334 4.54 -6.88 19.90
N PRO A 335 3.66 -7.89 19.76
CA PRO A 335 3.98 -9.26 20.09
C PRO A 335 5.17 -9.76 19.25
N LYS A 336 6.03 -10.57 19.87
CA LYS A 336 7.17 -11.21 19.21
C LYS A 336 6.77 -12.59 18.70
N TYR A 337 7.32 -13.01 17.56
CA TYR A 337 7.17 -14.38 17.11
C TYR A 337 7.92 -15.33 18.05
N PRO A 338 7.34 -16.49 18.39
CA PRO A 338 8.08 -17.55 19.05
C PRO A 338 9.22 -18.05 18.15
N LYS A 339 10.21 -18.71 18.76
CA LYS A 339 11.23 -19.41 17.97
C LYS A 339 10.56 -20.55 17.20
N LEU A 340 10.92 -20.73 15.92
CA LEU A 340 10.45 -21.81 15.06
C LEU A 340 11.01 -23.16 15.53
#